data_4cfbb41daa597929e4d832ad78631a47
#
_entry.id   4cfbb41daa597929e4d832ad78631a47
#
_cell.length_a   1.000
_cell.length_b   1.000
_cell.length_c   1.000
_cell.angle_alpha   90.00
_cell.angle_beta   90.00
_cell.angle_gamma   90.00
#
_symmetry.space_group_name_H-M   'P 1'
#
loop_
_entity.id
_entity.type
_entity.pdbx_description
1 polymer ?
#
loop_
_entity_poly.entity_id
_entity_poly.type
_entity_poly.pdbx_seq_one_letter_code
_entity_poly.pdbx_strand_id
1 'polypeptide(L)'
;FFFGKEENLQLTGAYKDRMKFRLAETYLLLAEAYLRQDMPDKAADAVNEVRRRAKVSDVSDEEMTMDFLLDERIRELYGEESRRFTLIRTGKLLERVRKYNPEARDLIQDFHVLWPIPQAIRDANVGNFPQNPGYEGYEG
;
A
#
# COMPACT_ATOMS: atom_id res chain seq x y z
N PHE A 1 7.56 -9.52 18.20
CA PHE A 1 6.41 -10.43 17.95
C PHE A 1 6.63 -11.67 18.79
N PHE A 2 5.84 -11.83 19.86
CA PHE A 2 5.82 -13.05 20.64
C PHE A 2 4.69 -13.94 20.11
N PHE A 3 5.04 -15.03 19.44
CA PHE A 3 4.11 -16.14 19.23
C PHE A 3 4.10 -16.98 20.50
N GLY A 4 3.04 -16.85 21.29
CA GLY A 4 2.77 -17.79 22.39
C GLY A 4 2.35 -19.14 21.83
N LYS A 5 2.65 -20.22 22.57
CA LYS A 5 2.35 -21.60 22.21
C LYS A 5 0.89 -21.79 21.82
N GLU A 6 0.70 -22.62 20.80
CA GLU A 6 -0.58 -23.06 20.24
C GLU A 6 -1.38 -23.91 21.25
N GLU A 7 -2.09 -23.26 22.16
CA GLU A 7 -3.25 -23.89 22.81
C GLU A 7 -4.27 -22.78 23.06
N ASN A 8 -5.32 -22.78 22.27
CA ASN A 8 -6.41 -21.80 22.23
C ASN A 8 -6.06 -20.45 21.57
N LEU A 9 -5.86 -20.47 20.27
CA LEU A 9 -6.03 -19.29 19.40
C LEU A 9 -7.53 -18.96 19.27
N GLN A 10 -8.23 -18.73 20.35
CA GLN A 10 -9.27 -17.73 20.34
C GLN A 10 -8.54 -16.40 20.14
N LEU A 11 -8.84 -15.73 19.05
CA LEU A 11 -8.43 -14.35 18.78
C LEU A 11 -8.91 -13.46 19.93
N THR A 12 -8.24 -13.53 21.05
CA THR A 12 -8.37 -12.54 22.11
C THR A 12 -7.82 -11.26 21.50
N GLY A 13 -8.71 -10.33 21.17
CA GLY A 13 -8.34 -9.05 20.60
C GLY A 13 -7.19 -8.45 21.40
N ALA A 14 -6.16 -8.01 20.72
CA ALA A 14 -5.08 -7.31 21.37
C ALA A 14 -5.68 -6.10 22.10
N TYR A 15 -5.51 -6.05 23.41
CA TYR A 15 -5.96 -4.92 24.25
C TYR A 15 -5.14 -3.64 24.03
N LYS A 16 -4.23 -3.65 23.05
CA LYS A 16 -3.41 -2.50 22.69
C LYS A 16 -4.05 -1.74 21.54
N ASP A 17 -4.09 -0.43 21.67
CA ASP A 17 -4.52 0.45 20.59
C ASP A 17 -3.64 0.23 19.35
N ARG A 18 -4.28 0.13 18.20
CA ARG A 18 -3.59 0.13 16.91
C ARG A 18 -3.60 1.54 16.36
N MET A 19 -2.43 2.05 16.08
CA MET A 19 -2.30 3.31 15.36
C MET A 19 -2.93 3.16 13.97
N LYS A 20 -3.92 4.00 13.67
CA LYS A 20 -4.61 4.01 12.36
C LYS A 20 -3.99 5.03 11.42
N PHE A 21 -3.67 6.19 11.95
CA PHE A 21 -3.06 7.29 11.23
C PHE A 21 -2.04 7.98 12.12
N ARG A 22 -0.95 8.45 11.54
CA ARG A 22 0.04 9.26 12.22
C ARG A 22 0.62 10.32 11.29
N LEU A 23 1.19 11.36 11.86
CA LEU A 23 1.67 12.53 11.13
C LEU A 23 2.68 12.21 10.03
N ALA A 24 3.51 11.17 10.20
CA ALA A 24 4.43 10.74 9.16
C ALA A 24 3.70 10.32 7.88
N GLU A 25 2.56 9.60 7.99
CA GLU A 25 1.75 9.27 6.81
C GLU A 25 1.20 10.52 6.13
N THR A 26 0.79 11.53 6.91
CA THR A 26 0.30 12.82 6.37
C THR A 26 1.40 13.53 5.56
N TYR A 27 2.62 13.57 6.06
CA TYR A 27 3.75 14.14 5.31
C TYR A 27 4.05 13.36 4.02
N LEU A 28 4.00 12.04 4.06
CA LEU A 28 4.23 11.21 2.87
C LEU A 28 3.08 11.32 1.85
N LEU A 29 1.84 11.54 2.29
CA LEU A 29 0.72 11.87 1.40
C LEU A 29 0.85 13.28 0.80
N LEU A 30 1.32 14.24 1.60
CA LEU A 30 1.62 15.59 1.11
C LEU A 30 2.71 15.57 0.04
N ALA A 31 3.78 14.81 0.28
CA ALA A 31 4.85 14.62 -0.70
C ALA A 31 4.32 14.01 -2.00
N GLU A 32 3.43 13.00 -1.92
CA GLU A 32 2.78 12.45 -3.10
C GLU A 32 1.96 13.50 -3.86
N ALA A 33 1.20 14.32 -3.14
CA ALA A 33 0.40 15.38 -3.75
C ALA A 33 1.28 16.41 -4.47
N TYR A 34 2.45 16.75 -3.92
CA TYR A 34 3.40 17.63 -4.58
C TYR A 34 4.03 17.00 -5.81
N LEU A 35 4.45 15.73 -5.74
CA LEU A 35 4.98 15.03 -6.92
C LEU A 35 3.96 14.96 -8.08
N ARG A 36 2.68 14.79 -7.76
CA ARG A 36 1.61 14.79 -8.77
C ARG A 36 1.36 16.17 -9.40
N GLN A 37 1.85 17.23 -8.78
CA GLN A 37 1.80 18.61 -9.26
C GLN A 37 3.14 19.06 -9.87
N ASP A 38 4.08 18.15 -10.07
CA ASP A 38 5.42 18.44 -10.59
C ASP A 38 6.21 19.43 -9.72
N MET A 39 6.09 19.27 -8.40
CA MET A 39 6.77 20.08 -7.38
C MET A 39 7.71 19.20 -6.52
N PRO A 40 8.81 18.66 -7.07
CA PRO A 40 9.70 17.76 -6.36
C PRO A 40 10.42 18.41 -5.18
N ASP A 41 10.71 19.71 -5.25
CA ASP A 41 11.26 20.51 -4.16
C ASP A 41 10.41 20.45 -2.89
N LYS A 42 9.11 20.71 -3.01
CA LYS A 42 8.16 20.65 -1.89
C LYS A 42 7.90 19.22 -1.42
N ALA A 43 7.97 18.27 -2.35
CA ALA A 43 7.86 16.86 -1.98
C ALA A 43 9.06 16.41 -1.15
N ALA A 44 10.28 16.83 -1.52
CA ALA A 44 11.49 16.57 -0.76
C ALA A 44 11.42 17.19 0.64
N ASP A 45 10.98 18.45 0.75
CA ASP A 45 10.77 19.10 2.05
C ASP A 45 9.85 18.29 2.97
N ALA A 46 8.71 17.83 2.43
CA ALA A 46 7.74 17.06 3.21
C ALA A 46 8.31 15.69 3.65
N VAL A 47 9.05 15.00 2.80
CA VAL A 47 9.72 13.73 3.14
C VAL A 47 10.82 13.98 4.16
N ASN A 48 11.57 15.06 4.04
CA ASN A 48 12.68 15.38 4.92
C ASN A 48 12.24 15.64 6.37
N GLU A 49 11.01 16.11 6.61
CA GLU A 49 10.45 16.15 7.98
C GLU A 49 10.42 14.76 8.63
N VAL A 50 10.04 13.72 7.87
CA VAL A 50 10.03 12.34 8.35
C VAL A 50 11.45 11.82 8.55
N ARG A 51 12.35 12.08 7.59
CA ARG A 51 13.72 11.62 7.59
C ARG A 51 14.55 12.24 8.73
N ARG A 52 14.38 13.55 9.00
CA ARG A 52 15.03 14.25 10.11
C ARG A 52 14.61 13.69 11.46
N ARG A 53 13.34 13.35 11.64
CA ARG A 53 12.88 12.66 12.85
C ARG A 53 13.58 11.32 13.04
N ALA A 54 13.80 10.57 11.97
CA ALA A 54 14.53 9.30 11.97
C ALA A 54 16.05 9.45 12.02
N LYS A 55 16.58 10.70 12.02
CA LYS A 55 18.02 11.02 11.98
C LYS A 55 18.73 10.44 10.75
N VAL A 56 18.05 10.46 9.62
CA VAL A 56 18.59 10.06 8.32
C VAL A 56 18.82 11.33 7.48
N SER A 57 19.80 11.31 6.59
CA SER A 57 20.11 12.43 5.69
C SER A 57 18.93 12.84 4.83
N ASP A 58 18.83 14.13 4.56
CA ASP A 58 17.81 14.67 3.67
C ASP A 58 17.98 14.11 2.24
N VAL A 59 16.88 14.01 1.52
CA VAL A 59 16.83 13.73 0.09
C VAL A 59 16.78 15.05 -0.68
N SER A 60 17.45 15.11 -1.83
CA SER A 60 17.39 16.27 -2.71
C SER A 60 16.13 16.25 -3.60
N ASP A 61 15.80 17.39 -4.20
CA ASP A 61 14.72 17.52 -5.14
C ASP A 61 14.96 16.70 -6.43
N GLU A 62 16.21 16.59 -6.89
CA GLU A 62 16.56 15.77 -8.06
C GLU A 62 16.38 14.26 -7.80
N GLU A 63 16.56 13.82 -6.57
CA GLU A 63 16.35 12.41 -6.16
C GLU A 63 14.89 12.10 -5.86
N MET A 64 14.07 13.16 -5.61
CA MET A 64 12.69 13.00 -5.14
C MET A 64 11.77 12.57 -6.27
N THR A 65 11.57 11.27 -6.39
CA THR A 65 10.69 10.63 -7.37
C THR A 65 9.56 9.86 -6.69
N MET A 66 8.52 9.47 -7.46
CA MET A 66 7.47 8.58 -6.94
C MET A 66 8.03 7.26 -6.43
N ASP A 67 9.04 6.70 -7.09
CA ASP A 67 9.66 5.45 -6.64
C ASP A 67 10.42 5.64 -5.33
N PHE A 68 11.15 6.74 -5.17
CA PHE A 68 11.78 7.09 -3.90
C PHE A 68 10.76 7.23 -2.78
N LEU A 69 9.68 7.98 -3.03
CA LEU A 69 8.59 8.14 -2.05
C LEU A 69 7.99 6.80 -1.63
N LEU A 70 7.74 5.89 -2.58
CA LEU A 70 7.22 4.57 -2.29
C LEU A 70 8.18 3.71 -1.47
N ASP A 71 9.49 3.90 -1.64
CA ASP A 71 10.51 3.25 -0.81
C ASP A 71 10.58 3.86 0.58
N GLU A 72 10.44 5.18 0.69
CA GLU A 72 10.37 5.84 2.00
C GLU A 72 9.11 5.44 2.77
N ARG A 73 7.96 5.35 2.09
CA ARG A 73 6.71 4.88 2.70
C ARG A 73 6.84 3.48 3.31
N ILE A 74 7.51 2.54 2.63
CA ILE A 74 7.66 1.19 3.19
C ILE A 74 8.66 1.17 4.37
N ARG A 75 9.69 2.01 4.35
CA ARG A 75 10.62 2.14 5.48
C ARG A 75 9.94 2.71 6.72
N GLU A 76 9.15 3.78 6.53
CA GLU A 76 8.51 4.50 7.63
C GLU A 76 7.24 3.82 8.15
N LEU A 77 6.43 3.24 7.27
CA LEU A 77 5.09 2.72 7.58
C LEU A 77 5.03 1.18 7.56
N TYR A 78 6.17 0.51 7.75
CA TYR A 78 6.22 -0.95 7.76
C TYR A 78 5.28 -1.54 8.82
N GLY A 79 4.36 -2.41 8.37
CA GLY A 79 3.35 -3.02 9.24
C GLY A 79 2.17 -2.12 9.62
N GLU A 80 2.16 -0.86 9.17
CA GLU A 80 1.07 0.12 9.42
C GLU A 80 0.27 0.37 8.14
N GLU A 81 0.97 0.53 7.01
CA GLU A 81 0.36 0.86 5.72
C GLU A 81 -0.29 -0.36 5.06
N SER A 82 -1.47 -0.15 4.48
CA SER A 82 -2.04 -1.09 3.50
C SER A 82 -1.32 -0.92 2.15
N ARG A 83 -0.14 -1.50 2.03
CA ARG A 83 0.77 -1.32 0.90
C ARG A 83 0.14 -1.55 -0.46
N ARG A 84 -0.72 -2.57 -0.59
CA ARG A 84 -1.41 -2.88 -1.84
C ARG A 84 -2.27 -1.71 -2.32
N PHE A 85 -3.03 -1.06 -1.43
CA PHE A 85 -3.84 0.10 -1.80
C PHE A 85 -3.00 1.28 -2.28
N THR A 86 -1.89 1.55 -1.62
CA THR A 86 -0.96 2.59 -2.07
C THR A 86 -0.41 2.28 -3.46
N LEU A 87 0.01 1.05 -3.71
CA LEU A 87 0.55 0.66 -5.02
C LEU A 87 -0.50 0.67 -6.13
N ILE A 88 -1.75 0.28 -5.85
CA ILE A 88 -2.86 0.40 -6.80
C ILE A 88 -3.13 1.87 -7.12
N ARG A 89 -3.31 2.70 -6.09
CA ARG A 89 -3.63 4.13 -6.23
C ARG A 89 -2.55 4.91 -7.00
N THR A 90 -1.30 4.52 -6.85
CA THR A 90 -0.16 5.12 -7.57
C THR A 90 0.11 4.49 -8.94
N GLY A 91 -0.63 3.45 -9.33
CA GLY A 91 -0.41 2.71 -10.57
C GLY A 91 0.86 1.86 -10.60
N LYS A 92 1.47 1.61 -9.43
CA LYS A 92 2.77 0.95 -9.32
C LYS A 92 2.71 -0.52 -8.85
N LEU A 93 1.50 -1.11 -8.71
CA LEU A 93 1.36 -2.46 -8.17
C LEU A 93 2.12 -3.48 -9.00
N LEU A 94 1.81 -3.57 -10.30
CA LEU A 94 2.34 -4.61 -11.17
C LEU A 94 3.86 -4.49 -11.33
N GLU A 95 4.33 -3.25 -11.62
CA GLU A 95 5.75 -2.96 -11.78
C GLU A 95 6.54 -3.36 -10.52
N ARG A 96 6.09 -2.92 -9.35
CA ARG A 96 6.84 -3.15 -8.11
C ARG A 96 6.75 -4.59 -7.62
N VAL A 97 5.63 -5.29 -7.84
CA VAL A 97 5.54 -6.73 -7.54
C VAL A 97 6.48 -7.52 -8.45
N ARG A 98 6.48 -7.25 -9.75
CA ARG A 98 7.40 -7.92 -10.69
C ARG A 98 8.87 -7.66 -10.36
N LYS A 99 9.19 -6.47 -9.86
CA LYS A 99 10.57 -6.08 -9.52
C LYS A 99 11.04 -6.64 -8.19
N TYR A 100 10.20 -6.65 -7.16
CA TYR A 100 10.63 -6.85 -5.77
C TYR A 100 10.08 -8.11 -5.10
N ASN A 101 9.09 -8.78 -5.69
CA ASN A 101 8.52 -10.01 -5.11
C ASN A 101 8.85 -11.22 -5.99
N PRO A 102 9.89 -12.00 -5.65
CA PRO A 102 10.30 -13.15 -6.47
C PRO A 102 9.25 -14.26 -6.55
N GLU A 103 8.38 -14.38 -5.57
CA GLU A 103 7.33 -15.41 -5.54
C GLU A 103 6.11 -15.04 -6.38
N ALA A 104 5.78 -13.75 -6.45
CA ALA A 104 4.58 -13.27 -7.13
C ALA A 104 4.85 -12.68 -8.51
N ARG A 105 6.12 -12.41 -8.88
CA ARG A 105 6.48 -11.70 -10.11
C ARG A 105 5.93 -12.33 -11.38
N ASP A 106 5.94 -13.66 -11.45
CA ASP A 106 5.52 -14.42 -12.63
C ASP A 106 4.02 -14.79 -12.59
N LEU A 107 3.38 -14.58 -11.45
CA LEU A 107 1.97 -14.91 -11.22
C LEU A 107 1.06 -13.69 -11.35
N ILE A 108 1.60 -12.48 -11.12
CA ILE A 108 0.80 -11.27 -11.15
C ILE A 108 0.41 -10.88 -12.57
N GLN A 109 -0.88 -10.66 -12.80
CA GLN A 109 -1.47 -10.26 -14.07
C GLN A 109 -2.15 -8.91 -13.95
N ASP A 110 -2.49 -8.30 -15.07
CA ASP A 110 -3.01 -6.93 -15.13
C ASP A 110 -4.34 -6.77 -14.39
N PHE A 111 -5.19 -7.80 -14.41
CA PHE A 111 -6.46 -7.76 -13.68
C PHE A 111 -6.30 -7.80 -12.15
N HIS A 112 -5.14 -8.17 -11.63
CA HIS A 112 -4.89 -8.19 -10.18
C HIS A 112 -4.84 -6.78 -9.54
N VAL A 113 -4.99 -5.72 -10.31
CA VAL A 113 -5.24 -4.37 -9.76
C VAL A 113 -6.63 -4.28 -9.12
N LEU A 114 -7.55 -5.17 -9.51
CA LEU A 114 -8.85 -5.34 -8.87
C LEU A 114 -8.82 -6.54 -7.91
N TRP A 115 -9.81 -6.60 -7.03
CA TRP A 115 -10.06 -7.75 -6.17
C TRP A 115 -11.19 -8.59 -6.75
N PRO A 116 -11.17 -9.93 -6.59
CA PRO A 116 -12.36 -10.72 -6.87
C PRO A 116 -13.48 -10.31 -5.92
N ILE A 117 -14.69 -10.18 -6.44
CA ILE A 117 -15.87 -9.93 -5.62
C ILE A 117 -16.24 -11.27 -4.95
N PRO A 118 -16.35 -11.33 -3.61
CA PRO A 118 -16.71 -12.55 -2.91
C PRO A 118 -18.04 -13.12 -3.42
N GLN A 119 -18.10 -14.44 -3.64
CA GLN A 119 -19.31 -15.10 -4.17
C GLN A 119 -20.56 -14.81 -3.32
N ALA A 120 -20.41 -14.81 -2.00
CA ALA A 120 -21.50 -14.50 -1.09
C ALA A 120 -22.11 -13.09 -1.31
N ILE A 121 -21.30 -12.13 -1.75
CA ILE A 121 -21.80 -10.78 -2.08
C ILE A 121 -22.56 -10.82 -3.41
N ARG A 122 -22.08 -11.58 -4.38
CA ARG A 122 -22.73 -11.74 -5.69
C ARG A 122 -24.10 -12.44 -5.52
N ASP A 123 -24.12 -13.52 -4.74
CA ASP A 123 -25.34 -14.31 -4.48
C ASP A 123 -26.41 -13.53 -3.68
N ALA A 124 -25.98 -12.58 -2.85
CA ALA A 124 -26.89 -11.74 -2.07
C ALA A 124 -27.58 -10.64 -2.89
N ASN A 125 -27.12 -10.38 -4.12
CA ASN A 125 -27.73 -9.39 -5.00
C ASN A 125 -28.89 -9.98 -5.81
N VAL A 126 -29.96 -9.23 -5.91
CA VAL A 126 -31.20 -9.65 -6.66
C VAL A 126 -31.01 -9.49 -8.17
N GLY A 127 -30.08 -8.63 -8.60
CA GLY A 127 -29.78 -8.38 -10.01
C GLY A 127 -28.53 -9.12 -10.48
N ASN A 128 -28.25 -9.06 -11.79
CA ASN A 128 -26.98 -9.53 -12.32
C ASN A 128 -25.83 -8.68 -11.74
N PHE A 129 -24.95 -9.31 -11.00
CA PHE A 129 -23.76 -8.68 -10.40
C PHE A 129 -22.51 -9.41 -10.88
N PRO A 130 -21.96 -9.01 -12.06
CA PRO A 130 -20.85 -9.71 -12.68
C PRO A 130 -19.58 -9.59 -11.85
N GLN A 131 -18.69 -10.55 -12.04
CA GLN A 131 -17.35 -10.54 -11.45
C GLN A 131 -16.47 -9.50 -12.15
N ASN A 132 -15.40 -9.07 -11.49
CA ASN A 132 -14.37 -8.24 -12.10
C ASN A 132 -13.62 -9.00 -13.22
N PRO A 133 -13.19 -8.30 -14.28
CA PRO A 133 -12.44 -8.91 -15.38
C PRO A 133 -11.26 -9.76 -14.92
N GLY A 134 -11.06 -10.92 -15.56
CA GLY A 134 -9.96 -11.82 -15.29
C GLY A 134 -10.22 -12.85 -14.19
N TYR A 135 -11.30 -12.73 -13.43
CA TYR A 135 -11.72 -13.69 -12.42
C TYR A 135 -12.85 -14.60 -12.92
N GLU A 136 -12.93 -15.81 -12.37
CA GLU A 136 -13.99 -16.76 -12.69
C GLU A 136 -15.38 -16.16 -12.41
N GLY A 137 -16.31 -16.34 -13.37
CA GLY A 137 -17.64 -15.75 -13.30
C GLY A 137 -17.72 -14.29 -13.80
N TYR A 138 -16.70 -13.83 -14.51
CA TYR A 138 -16.78 -12.61 -15.31
C TYR A 138 -17.60 -12.89 -16.59
N GLU A 139 -18.66 -12.12 -16.76
CA GLU A 139 -19.50 -12.13 -17.97
C GLU A 139 -19.26 -10.79 -18.69
N GLY A 140 -18.38 -10.82 -19.71
CA GLY A 140 -17.98 -9.66 -20.53
C GLY A 140 -19.09 -9.14 -21.43
#